data_2aba6a019ffd4485acfa59c379d4c863
#
_entry.id   2aba6a019ffd4485acfa59c379d4c863
#
_cell.length_a   1.000
_cell.length_b   1.000
_cell.length_c   1.000
_cell.angle_alpha   90.00
_cell.angle_beta   90.00
_cell.angle_gamma   90.00
#
_symmetry.space_group_name_H-M   'P 1'
#
loop_
_entity.id
_entity.type
_entity.pdbx_description
1 polymer ?
#
loop_
_entity_poly.entity_id
_entity_poly.type
_entity_poly.pdbx_seq_one_letter_code
_entity_poly.pdbx_strand_id
1 'polypeptide(L)'
;VLARTSRQGLMGRRSGAVLAEPPMLLASSVRLPGPLSANHWPQALWREASWQVRQLFARRIWWIALGLLLVMGVLSGFVHGVWHARGPMVPRADLTLPLLSSALFLVIAFIVAALVGLVCRRDDVEGLGAMLQATPAPAWLRLLGRVACVLMATLALALVPGVASLLISAIAAPDSLAPGFVLIYQVLVFAPPLLELAMLTVLVHALIRRSGLAYATSMLLTFFLVLNHELGLVSYPAYEMAIPAHVSLSQLVGWAPWLPYLATLAGWKLAGCLVLLAVAALVLPRGPERRRFADLRRGLLGLPGLLLALGALGLLGSGNLLHRHLVEQGSYQSVAEERAESADWEQRWLAGASAWQVAGGRLQLRVDST
;
A
#
# COMPACT_ATOMS: atom_id res chain seq x y z
N VAL A 1 27.40 -22.37 -6.02
CA VAL A 1 28.71 -22.89 -5.62
C VAL A 1 29.29 -21.89 -4.70
N LEU A 2 29.32 -22.16 -3.37
CA LEU A 2 30.26 -21.64 -2.58
C LEU A 2 30.27 -21.74 -1.15
N ALA A 3 31.27 -22.30 -0.69
CA ALA A 3 32.06 -22.11 0.55
C ALA A 3 31.30 -22.23 1.87
N ARG A 4 31.01 -23.48 2.21
CA ARG A 4 31.11 -23.95 3.57
C ARG A 4 32.60 -23.85 3.99
N THR A 5 32.99 -22.82 4.71
CA THR A 5 34.21 -22.84 5.48
C THR A 5 33.93 -23.45 6.84
N SER A 6 34.37 -24.65 6.98
CA SER A 6 34.49 -25.42 8.21
C SER A 6 35.21 -24.61 9.29
N ARG A 7 34.50 -24.26 10.36
CA ARG A 7 35.12 -23.96 11.65
C ARG A 7 35.20 -25.25 12.46
N GLN A 8 36.15 -26.08 12.13
CA GLN A 8 36.67 -27.13 13.04
C GLN A 8 38.15 -26.89 13.29
N GLY A 9 38.48 -26.84 14.55
CA GLY A 9 39.84 -27.05 14.99
C GLY A 9 40.59 -25.79 15.38
N LEU A 10 40.46 -25.38 16.64
CA LEU A 10 41.58 -24.89 17.44
C LEU A 10 41.15 -24.91 18.92
N MET A 11 41.06 -26.14 19.46
CA MET A 11 41.22 -26.35 20.89
C MET A 11 42.71 -26.24 21.22
N GLY A 12 43.18 -25.02 21.31
CA GLY A 12 44.46 -24.70 21.93
C GLY A 12 44.25 -24.48 23.42
N ARG A 13 44.64 -25.46 24.23
CA ARG A 13 44.87 -25.33 25.66
C ARG A 13 45.66 -24.04 25.92
N ARG A 14 45.03 -22.96 26.36
CA ARG A 14 45.74 -21.83 26.93
C ARG A 14 45.60 -21.87 28.43
N SER A 15 46.76 -22.15 29.03
CA SER A 15 47.18 -21.93 30.41
C SER A 15 46.54 -20.67 31.00
N GLY A 16 46.05 -20.79 32.25
CA GLY A 16 45.41 -19.73 33.00
C GLY A 16 46.32 -18.51 33.22
N ALA A 17 46.20 -17.57 32.31
CA ALA A 17 46.45 -16.19 32.64
C ALA A 17 45.20 -15.68 33.31
N VAL A 18 45.23 -15.47 34.61
CA VAL A 18 44.25 -14.64 35.34
C VAL A 18 44.23 -13.30 34.62
N LEU A 19 43.25 -13.11 33.75
CA LEU A 19 42.97 -11.79 33.18
C LEU A 19 42.60 -10.93 34.39
N ALA A 20 43.52 -10.01 34.77
CA ALA A 20 43.20 -8.94 35.67
C ALA A 20 41.90 -8.29 35.17
N GLU A 21 40.86 -8.30 35.99
CA GLU A 21 39.65 -7.57 35.70
C GLU A 21 40.05 -6.17 35.26
N PRO A 22 39.62 -5.73 34.08
CA PRO A 22 39.86 -4.35 33.67
C PRO A 22 39.35 -3.46 34.80
N PRO A 23 40.11 -2.41 35.23
CA PRO A 23 39.68 -1.54 36.27
C PRO A 23 38.26 -1.11 35.93
N MET A 24 37.27 -1.39 36.79
CA MET A 24 35.91 -0.83 36.67
C MET A 24 36.11 0.68 36.60
N LEU A 25 36.22 1.20 35.37
CA LEU A 25 36.07 2.61 35.15
C LEU A 25 34.72 2.92 35.80
N LEU A 26 34.80 3.55 36.97
CA LEU A 26 33.64 4.09 37.66
C LEU A 26 32.79 4.76 36.59
N ALA A 27 31.74 4.05 36.19
CA ALA A 27 30.82 4.53 35.18
C ALA A 27 30.39 5.90 35.71
N SER A 28 31.04 6.95 35.21
CA SER A 28 30.60 8.31 35.42
C SER A 28 29.09 8.22 35.19
N SER A 29 28.30 8.49 36.20
CA SER A 29 26.87 8.28 36.25
C SER A 29 26.27 8.82 34.96
N VAL A 30 26.16 7.97 33.96
CA VAL A 30 25.41 8.28 32.74
C VAL A 30 23.99 8.50 33.25
N ARG A 31 23.62 9.74 33.45
CA ARG A 31 22.24 10.08 33.76
C ARG A 31 21.44 9.56 32.61
N LEU A 32 20.84 8.38 32.81
CA LEU A 32 19.88 7.87 31.87
C LEU A 32 18.81 8.97 31.69
N PRO A 33 18.55 9.39 30.47
CA PRO A 33 17.50 10.38 30.23
C PRO A 33 16.23 9.86 30.90
N GLY A 34 15.63 10.70 31.73
CA GLY A 34 14.39 10.37 32.42
C GLY A 34 13.28 9.99 31.41
N PRO A 35 12.18 9.41 31.86
CA PRO A 35 11.06 9.08 30.98
C PRO A 35 10.66 10.34 30.20
N LEU A 36 10.43 10.17 28.88
CA LEU A 36 9.99 11.26 28.02
C LEU A 36 8.76 11.91 28.62
N SER A 37 8.87 13.20 29.00
CA SER A 37 7.72 13.95 29.47
C SER A 37 6.67 14.06 28.35
N ALA A 38 5.40 14.14 28.71
CA ALA A 38 4.29 14.21 27.75
C ALA A 38 4.46 15.32 26.69
N ASN A 39 5.20 16.37 27.00
CA ASN A 39 5.41 17.50 26.09
C ASN A 39 6.48 17.27 25.01
N HIS A 40 7.29 16.23 25.10
CA HIS A 40 8.40 15.98 24.16
C HIS A 40 8.12 14.84 23.15
N TRP A 41 6.99 14.14 23.27
CA TRP A 41 6.69 13.04 22.36
C TRP A 41 6.54 13.45 20.90
N PRO A 42 5.98 14.63 20.50
CA PRO A 42 5.89 15.00 19.09
C PRO A 42 7.29 15.18 18.45
N GLN A 43 8.23 15.80 19.20
CA GLN A 43 9.60 15.97 18.74
C GLN A 43 10.34 14.62 18.63
N ALA A 44 10.11 13.72 19.58
CA ALA A 44 10.67 12.38 19.54
C ALA A 44 10.14 11.58 18.34
N LEU A 45 8.82 11.65 18.07
CA LEU A 45 8.20 11.05 16.90
C LEU A 45 8.76 11.60 15.59
N TRP A 46 8.89 12.94 15.50
CA TRP A 46 9.46 13.59 14.32
C TRP A 46 10.91 13.16 14.06
N ARG A 47 11.73 13.10 15.11
CA ARG A 47 13.13 12.63 15.01
C ARG A 47 13.20 11.19 14.56
N GLU A 48 12.39 10.31 15.15
CA GLU A 48 12.32 8.90 14.78
C GLU A 48 11.85 8.72 13.33
N ALA A 49 10.73 9.35 12.95
CA ALA A 49 10.19 9.27 11.61
C ALA A 49 11.17 9.83 10.56
N SER A 50 11.74 11.02 10.80
CA SER A 50 12.70 11.62 9.89
C SER A 50 13.97 10.80 9.73
N TRP A 51 14.44 10.16 10.81
CA TRP A 51 15.58 9.25 10.75
C TRP A 51 15.29 8.01 9.92
N GLN A 52 14.14 7.35 10.14
CA GLN A 52 13.71 6.19 9.36
C GLN A 52 13.57 6.51 7.87
N VAL A 53 12.93 7.63 7.56
CA VAL A 53 12.75 8.12 6.18
C VAL A 53 14.12 8.39 5.53
N ARG A 54 14.99 9.17 6.17
CA ARG A 54 16.32 9.49 5.64
C ARG A 54 17.13 8.23 5.35
N GLN A 55 17.07 7.24 6.22
CA GLN A 55 17.81 5.99 6.04
C GLN A 55 17.32 5.16 4.85
N LEU A 56 16.00 5.15 4.59
CA LEU A 56 15.44 4.47 3.43
C LEU A 56 15.86 5.17 2.14
N PHE A 57 15.63 6.50 2.09
CA PHE A 57 15.90 7.30 0.89
C PHE A 57 17.39 7.54 0.63
N ALA A 58 18.27 7.36 1.63
CA ALA A 58 19.72 7.38 1.42
C ALA A 58 20.24 6.11 0.70
N ARG A 59 19.47 5.04 0.64
CA ARG A 59 19.89 3.79 -0.03
C ARG A 59 19.76 3.94 -1.54
N ARG A 60 20.86 3.77 -2.27
CA ARG A 60 20.88 3.83 -3.76
C ARG A 60 19.90 2.85 -4.40
N ILE A 61 19.73 1.67 -3.82
CA ILE A 61 18.83 0.65 -4.31
C ILE A 61 17.36 1.11 -4.37
N TRP A 62 16.95 2.02 -3.47
CA TRP A 62 15.62 2.62 -3.49
C TRP A 62 15.37 3.42 -4.78
N TRP A 63 16.32 4.27 -5.15
CA TRP A 63 16.22 5.10 -6.36
C TRP A 63 16.32 4.28 -7.64
N ILE A 64 17.16 3.23 -7.63
CA ILE A 64 17.25 2.29 -8.75
C ILE A 64 15.91 1.56 -8.94
N ALA A 65 15.30 1.07 -7.87
CA ALA A 65 14.00 0.39 -7.94
C ALA A 65 12.90 1.33 -8.42
N LEU A 66 12.86 2.57 -7.92
CA LEU A 66 11.88 3.58 -8.35
C LEU A 66 12.08 3.96 -9.82
N GLY A 67 13.34 4.17 -10.26
CA GLY A 67 13.67 4.45 -11.64
C GLY A 67 13.31 3.30 -12.58
N LEU A 68 13.59 2.05 -12.19
CA LEU A 68 13.23 0.87 -12.96
C LEU A 68 11.70 0.75 -13.11
N LEU A 69 10.94 0.96 -12.04
CA LEU A 69 9.48 0.97 -12.09
C LEU A 69 8.94 2.06 -13.01
N LEU A 70 9.55 3.25 -12.97
CA LEU A 70 9.15 4.35 -13.84
C LEU A 70 9.42 4.00 -15.32
N VAL A 71 10.59 3.44 -15.61
CA VAL A 71 10.94 2.97 -16.97
C VAL A 71 9.97 1.87 -17.42
N MET A 72 9.68 0.89 -16.55
CA MET A 72 8.68 -0.14 -16.86
C MET A 72 7.29 0.47 -17.12
N GLY A 73 6.89 1.45 -16.34
CA GLY A 73 5.63 2.16 -16.53
C GLY A 73 5.56 2.87 -17.89
N VAL A 74 6.59 3.63 -18.22
CA VAL A 74 6.67 4.34 -19.51
C VAL A 74 6.68 3.35 -20.68
N LEU A 75 7.49 2.29 -20.61
CA LEU A 75 7.54 1.25 -21.66
C LEU A 75 6.19 0.52 -21.80
N SER A 76 5.58 0.13 -20.67
CA SER A 76 4.26 -0.50 -20.68
C SER A 76 3.20 0.40 -21.30
N GLY A 77 3.21 1.70 -20.97
CA GLY A 77 2.29 2.66 -21.56
C GLY A 77 2.47 2.87 -23.05
N PHE A 78 3.70 2.90 -23.54
CA PHE A 78 3.95 2.94 -25.00
C PHE A 78 3.51 1.64 -25.68
N VAL A 79 3.81 0.48 -25.12
CA VAL A 79 3.42 -0.81 -25.71
C VAL A 79 1.90 -0.97 -25.72
N HIS A 80 1.23 -0.70 -24.63
CA HIS A 80 -0.22 -0.90 -24.53
C HIS A 80 -1.05 0.26 -25.07
N GLY A 81 -0.57 1.49 -24.93
CA GLY A 81 -1.30 2.69 -25.36
C GLY A 81 -1.09 3.06 -26.83
N VAL A 82 0.10 2.80 -27.38
CA VAL A 82 0.45 3.20 -28.75
C VAL A 82 0.44 2.02 -29.72
N TRP A 83 0.84 0.82 -29.28
CA TRP A 83 1.04 -0.34 -30.17
C TRP A 83 -0.08 -1.39 -30.12
N HIS A 84 -0.91 -1.43 -29.08
CA HIS A 84 -2.01 -2.39 -29.02
C HIS A 84 -3.24 -1.88 -29.79
N ALA A 85 -3.16 -1.96 -30.96
CA ALA A 85 -3.75 -2.40 -32.20
C ALA A 85 -5.28 -2.45 -32.34
N ARG A 86 -6.00 -1.45 -31.83
CA ARG A 86 -7.31 -1.10 -32.43
C ARG A 86 -7.26 0.28 -33.13
N GLY A 87 -6.06 0.73 -33.47
CA GLY A 87 -5.77 2.04 -34.05
C GLY A 87 -4.89 2.89 -33.12
N PRO A 88 -4.23 3.95 -33.64
CA PRO A 88 -3.42 4.84 -32.83
C PRO A 88 -4.32 5.57 -31.82
N MET A 89 -4.24 5.16 -30.57
CA MET A 89 -4.87 5.91 -29.48
C MET A 89 -4.01 7.13 -29.17
N VAL A 90 -4.64 8.28 -29.06
CA VAL A 90 -3.96 9.46 -28.50
C VAL A 90 -3.66 9.17 -27.03
N PRO A 91 -2.39 9.17 -26.60
CA PRO A 91 -1.99 8.77 -25.26
C PRO A 91 -2.28 9.88 -24.23
N ARG A 92 -3.55 10.16 -24.05
CA ARG A 92 -4.06 11.11 -23.05
C ARG A 92 -3.89 10.56 -21.65
N ALA A 93 -3.59 11.41 -20.69
CA ALA A 93 -3.36 10.99 -19.30
C ALA A 93 -4.56 10.29 -18.66
N ASP A 94 -5.79 10.66 -19.03
CA ASP A 94 -7.03 10.07 -18.53
C ASP A 94 -7.27 8.63 -19.03
N LEU A 95 -6.70 8.26 -20.20
CA LEU A 95 -6.79 6.92 -20.75
C LEU A 95 -5.60 6.04 -20.31
N THR A 96 -4.40 6.63 -20.30
CA THR A 96 -3.18 5.87 -20.01
C THR A 96 -3.04 5.56 -18.52
N LEU A 97 -3.51 6.44 -17.64
CA LEU A 97 -3.33 6.27 -16.20
C LEU A 97 -4.06 5.05 -15.60
N PRO A 98 -5.35 4.79 -15.87
CA PRO A 98 -6.00 3.58 -15.38
C PRO A 98 -5.33 2.30 -15.89
N LEU A 99 -4.91 2.28 -17.16
CA LEU A 99 -4.19 1.16 -17.76
C LEU A 99 -2.86 0.90 -17.07
N LEU A 100 -2.04 1.95 -16.87
CA LEU A 100 -0.76 1.84 -16.18
C LEU A 100 -0.94 1.45 -14.72
N SER A 101 -1.96 1.98 -14.07
CA SER A 101 -2.27 1.67 -12.67
C SER A 101 -2.60 0.20 -12.51
N SER A 102 -3.43 -0.39 -13.38
CA SER A 102 -3.74 -1.81 -13.33
C SER A 102 -2.50 -2.68 -13.66
N ALA A 103 -1.74 -2.34 -14.69
CA ALA A 103 -0.56 -3.09 -15.10
C ALA A 103 0.56 -3.10 -14.04
N LEU A 104 0.77 -1.98 -13.35
CA LEU A 104 1.83 -1.85 -12.34
C LEU A 104 1.36 -2.23 -10.92
N PHE A 105 0.06 -2.36 -10.69
CA PHE A 105 -0.49 -2.53 -9.34
C PHE A 105 0.12 -3.73 -8.62
N LEU A 106 0.11 -4.90 -9.24
CA LEU A 106 0.62 -6.14 -8.65
C LEU A 106 2.11 -6.01 -8.26
N VAL A 107 2.91 -5.45 -9.16
CA VAL A 107 4.36 -5.27 -8.92
C VAL A 107 4.59 -4.31 -7.75
N ILE A 108 3.88 -3.18 -7.74
CA ILE A 108 3.97 -2.19 -6.66
C ILE A 108 3.47 -2.78 -5.35
N ALA A 109 2.39 -3.54 -5.35
CA ALA A 109 1.85 -4.21 -4.16
C ALA A 109 2.88 -5.16 -3.52
N PHE A 110 3.58 -5.98 -4.33
CA PHE A 110 4.66 -6.84 -3.82
C PHE A 110 5.84 -6.05 -3.29
N ILE A 111 6.23 -4.95 -3.96
CA ILE A 111 7.30 -4.07 -3.48
C ILE A 111 6.91 -3.44 -2.15
N VAL A 112 5.66 -2.98 -1.99
CA VAL A 112 5.14 -2.44 -0.72
C VAL A 112 5.21 -3.50 0.38
N ALA A 113 4.74 -4.71 0.13
CA ALA A 113 4.79 -5.80 1.10
C ALA A 113 6.23 -6.14 1.53
N ALA A 114 7.18 -6.20 0.58
CA ALA A 114 8.60 -6.41 0.85
C ALA A 114 9.20 -5.27 1.68
N LEU A 115 8.90 -4.03 1.30
CA LEU A 115 9.40 -2.82 1.95
C LEU A 115 8.93 -2.72 3.41
N VAL A 116 7.66 -3.00 3.66
CA VAL A 116 7.12 -3.05 5.03
C VAL A 116 7.91 -4.04 5.88
N GLY A 117 8.18 -5.22 5.34
CA GLY A 117 8.99 -6.23 6.02
C GLY A 117 10.41 -5.73 6.34
N LEU A 118 11.07 -5.07 5.37
CA LEU A 118 12.40 -4.48 5.57
C LEU A 118 12.40 -3.44 6.69
N VAL A 119 11.40 -2.56 6.73
CA VAL A 119 11.30 -1.51 7.76
C VAL A 119 10.95 -2.10 9.12
N CYS A 120 9.98 -3.02 9.18
CA CYS A 120 9.51 -3.59 10.44
C CYS A 120 10.52 -4.51 11.11
N ARG A 121 11.35 -5.22 10.33
CA ARG A 121 12.31 -6.24 10.83
C ARG A 121 13.74 -5.76 10.92
N ARG A 122 13.99 -4.54 10.55
CA ARG A 122 15.32 -3.99 10.50
C ARG A 122 16.09 -4.15 11.82
N ASP A 123 15.48 -3.73 12.92
CA ASP A 123 16.13 -3.73 14.23
C ASP A 123 16.44 -5.16 14.72
N ASP A 124 15.60 -6.14 14.33
CA ASP A 124 15.84 -7.55 14.64
C ASP A 124 17.01 -8.11 13.81
N VAL A 125 17.13 -7.71 12.55
CA VAL A 125 18.21 -8.13 11.65
C VAL A 125 19.55 -7.50 12.05
N GLU A 126 19.54 -6.24 12.47
CA GLU A 126 20.74 -5.52 12.95
C GLU A 126 21.13 -5.90 14.39
N GLY A 127 20.34 -6.77 15.08
CA GLY A 127 20.59 -7.20 16.46
C GLY A 127 20.31 -6.14 17.52
N LEU A 128 19.75 -5.01 17.13
CA LEU A 128 19.49 -3.87 18.01
C LEU A 128 18.18 -4.02 18.82
N GLY A 129 17.37 -5.02 18.51
CA GLY A 129 16.04 -5.19 19.10
C GLY A 129 16.03 -5.24 20.63
N ALA A 130 16.98 -5.94 21.26
CA ALA A 130 17.08 -6.01 22.71
C ALA A 130 17.49 -4.68 23.36
N MET A 131 18.44 -3.97 22.76
CA MET A 131 18.89 -2.66 23.23
C MET A 131 17.76 -1.61 23.15
N LEU A 132 17.05 -1.61 22.03
CA LEU A 132 15.93 -0.68 21.81
C LEU A 132 14.75 -0.97 22.75
N GLN A 133 14.53 -2.22 23.13
CA GLN A 133 13.49 -2.59 24.10
C GLN A 133 13.85 -2.17 25.53
N ALA A 134 15.13 -2.05 25.86
CA ALA A 134 15.60 -1.53 27.15
C ALA A 134 15.46 0.01 27.26
N THR A 135 15.23 0.71 26.16
CA THR A 135 15.05 2.17 26.19
C THR A 135 13.68 2.56 26.79
N PRO A 136 13.57 3.67 27.52
CA PRO A 136 12.31 4.12 28.13
C PRO A 136 11.28 4.62 27.11
N ALA A 137 11.60 4.63 25.82
CA ALA A 137 10.70 5.07 24.77
C ALA A 137 9.52 4.07 24.58
N PRO A 138 8.27 4.56 24.53
CA PRO A 138 7.13 3.70 24.36
C PRO A 138 7.13 2.99 23.00
N ALA A 139 6.70 1.72 22.98
CA ALA A 139 6.72 0.88 21.77
C ALA A 139 5.91 1.48 20.60
N TRP A 140 4.80 2.16 20.90
CA TRP A 140 3.96 2.81 19.90
C TRP A 140 4.68 3.95 19.18
N LEU A 141 5.60 4.66 19.83
CA LEU A 141 6.38 5.74 19.20
C LEU A 141 7.27 5.20 18.08
N ARG A 142 7.96 4.10 18.34
CA ARG A 142 8.79 3.42 17.33
C ARG A 142 7.96 2.86 16.19
N LEU A 143 6.79 2.28 16.51
CA LEU A 143 5.87 1.79 15.49
C LEU A 143 5.42 2.92 14.57
N LEU A 144 4.99 4.06 15.14
CA LEU A 144 4.57 5.22 14.34
C LEU A 144 5.71 5.80 13.49
N GLY A 145 6.94 5.83 14.00
CA GLY A 145 8.10 6.24 13.20
C GLY A 145 8.33 5.33 11.99
N ARG A 146 8.22 4.01 12.16
CA ARG A 146 8.29 3.03 11.07
C ARG A 146 7.13 3.17 10.09
N VAL A 147 5.92 3.33 10.61
CA VAL A 147 4.71 3.53 9.80
C VAL A 147 4.83 4.80 8.97
N ALA A 148 5.33 5.90 9.53
CA ALA A 148 5.57 7.12 8.76
C ALA A 148 6.53 6.88 7.58
N CYS A 149 7.61 6.10 7.79
CA CYS A 149 8.52 5.71 6.71
C CYS A 149 7.80 4.84 5.65
N VAL A 150 7.01 3.86 6.08
CA VAL A 150 6.23 2.99 5.18
C VAL A 150 5.24 3.81 4.37
N LEU A 151 4.48 4.73 5.01
CA LEU A 151 3.52 5.60 4.33
C LEU A 151 4.21 6.47 3.26
N MET A 152 5.31 7.14 3.61
CA MET A 152 6.06 7.97 2.66
C MET A 152 6.55 7.16 1.46
N ALA A 153 7.09 5.98 1.70
CA ALA A 153 7.58 5.11 0.63
C ALA A 153 6.44 4.54 -0.24
N THR A 154 5.33 4.14 0.37
CA THR A 154 4.14 3.67 -0.36
C THR A 154 3.55 4.78 -1.22
N LEU A 155 3.46 6.01 -0.70
CA LEU A 155 3.02 7.17 -1.47
C LEU A 155 3.98 7.48 -2.64
N ALA A 156 5.30 7.40 -2.42
CA ALA A 156 6.27 7.59 -3.50
C ALA A 156 6.10 6.53 -4.62
N LEU A 157 5.86 5.27 -4.25
CA LEU A 157 5.56 4.19 -5.21
C LEU A 157 4.21 4.41 -5.90
N ALA A 158 3.21 4.87 -5.17
CA ALA A 158 1.90 5.16 -5.72
C ALA A 158 1.93 6.27 -6.78
N LEU A 159 2.87 7.20 -6.71
CA LEU A 159 3.01 8.27 -7.71
C LEU A 159 3.59 7.78 -9.06
N VAL A 160 4.22 6.61 -9.10
CA VAL A 160 4.92 6.12 -10.30
C VAL A 160 4.01 6.03 -11.53
N PRO A 161 2.81 5.41 -11.49
CA PRO A 161 1.94 5.34 -12.66
C PRO A 161 1.50 6.73 -13.14
N GLY A 162 1.24 7.65 -12.20
CA GLY A 162 0.87 9.03 -12.52
C GLY A 162 1.98 9.79 -13.23
N VAL A 163 3.21 9.70 -12.72
CA VAL A 163 4.38 10.32 -13.35
C VAL A 163 4.64 9.70 -14.72
N ALA A 164 4.56 8.38 -14.86
CA ALA A 164 4.72 7.70 -16.14
C ALA A 164 3.66 8.15 -17.16
N SER A 165 2.39 8.24 -16.75
CA SER A 165 1.30 8.73 -17.60
C SER A 165 1.51 10.18 -18.07
N LEU A 166 1.93 11.06 -17.16
CA LEU A 166 2.25 12.44 -17.51
C LEU A 166 3.45 12.54 -18.47
N LEU A 167 4.49 11.73 -18.29
CA LEU A 167 5.64 11.68 -19.20
C LEU A 167 5.24 11.21 -20.59
N ILE A 168 4.42 10.17 -20.68
CA ILE A 168 3.92 9.66 -21.97
C ILE A 168 3.09 10.74 -22.67
N SER A 169 2.17 11.37 -21.95
CA SER A 169 1.32 12.44 -22.50
C SER A 169 2.17 13.66 -22.91
N ALA A 170 3.18 14.04 -22.14
CA ALA A 170 4.05 15.15 -22.47
C ALA A 170 4.87 14.92 -23.76
N ILE A 171 5.24 13.66 -24.03
CA ILE A 171 6.03 13.28 -25.22
C ILE A 171 5.13 13.14 -26.45
N ALA A 172 3.98 12.48 -26.31
CA ALA A 172 3.18 12.05 -27.46
C ALA A 172 1.90 12.89 -27.68
N ALA A 173 1.41 13.61 -26.68
CA ALA A 173 0.21 14.44 -26.74
C ALA A 173 0.26 15.62 -25.75
N PRO A 174 1.15 16.60 -25.95
CA PRO A 174 1.40 17.68 -24.97
C PRO A 174 0.16 18.52 -24.67
N ASP A 175 -0.76 18.66 -25.62
CA ASP A 175 -2.01 19.40 -25.45
C ASP A 175 -3.05 18.69 -24.58
N SER A 176 -2.81 17.43 -24.24
CA SER A 176 -3.71 16.58 -23.42
C SER A 176 -3.24 16.33 -22.00
N LEU A 177 -2.30 17.13 -21.51
CA LEU A 177 -1.83 17.05 -20.13
C LEU A 177 -2.95 17.38 -19.15
N ALA A 178 -3.24 16.46 -18.22
CA ALA A 178 -4.27 16.62 -17.20
C ALA A 178 -3.72 16.33 -15.79
N PRO A 179 -2.78 17.15 -15.25
CA PRO A 179 -2.14 16.88 -13.96
C PRO A 179 -3.12 16.86 -12.79
N GLY A 180 -4.18 17.67 -12.83
CA GLY A 180 -5.22 17.67 -11.81
C GLY A 180 -5.97 16.33 -11.75
N PHE A 181 -6.34 15.77 -12.90
CA PHE A 181 -6.93 14.45 -12.99
C PHE A 181 -5.99 13.37 -12.42
N VAL A 182 -4.72 13.40 -12.84
CA VAL A 182 -3.71 12.44 -12.37
C VAL A 182 -3.59 12.48 -10.84
N LEU A 183 -3.50 13.68 -10.26
CA LEU A 183 -3.38 13.82 -8.81
C LEU A 183 -4.61 13.25 -8.09
N ILE A 184 -5.81 13.57 -8.54
CA ILE A 184 -7.04 13.11 -7.91
C ILE A 184 -7.18 11.60 -8.04
N TYR A 185 -6.89 11.03 -9.21
CA TYR A 185 -6.88 9.58 -9.42
C TYR A 185 -5.89 8.89 -8.46
N GLN A 186 -4.68 9.42 -8.34
CA GLN A 186 -3.67 8.84 -7.44
C GLN A 186 -4.12 8.90 -5.98
N VAL A 187 -4.71 9.99 -5.54
CA VAL A 187 -5.13 10.17 -4.14
C VAL A 187 -6.38 9.37 -3.80
N LEU A 188 -7.37 9.31 -4.69
CA LEU A 188 -8.65 8.66 -4.39
C LEU A 188 -8.74 7.20 -4.83
N VAL A 189 -8.04 6.82 -5.90
CA VAL A 189 -8.17 5.49 -6.50
C VAL A 189 -6.97 4.60 -6.18
N PHE A 190 -5.76 5.09 -6.41
CA PHE A 190 -4.57 4.22 -6.42
C PHE A 190 -3.85 4.13 -5.07
N ALA A 191 -3.68 5.25 -4.35
CA ALA A 191 -2.96 5.26 -3.09
C ALA A 191 -3.72 4.56 -1.94
N PRO A 192 -5.04 4.73 -1.73
CA PRO A 192 -5.73 4.14 -0.58
C PRO A 192 -5.60 2.61 -0.48
N PRO A 193 -5.79 1.80 -1.53
CA PRO A 193 -5.60 0.36 -1.46
C PRO A 193 -4.16 -0.06 -1.16
N LEU A 194 -3.16 0.66 -1.66
CA LEU A 194 -1.76 0.39 -1.35
C LEU A 194 -1.43 0.72 0.11
N LEU A 195 -2.01 1.78 0.67
CA LEU A 195 -1.88 2.12 2.09
C LEU A 195 -2.56 1.07 2.97
N GLU A 196 -3.73 0.60 2.57
CA GLU A 196 -4.44 -0.49 3.25
C GLU A 196 -3.60 -1.78 3.28
N LEU A 197 -3.03 -2.17 2.14
CA LEU A 197 -2.10 -3.30 2.03
C LEU A 197 -0.87 -3.11 2.92
N ALA A 198 -0.28 -1.92 2.92
CA ALA A 198 0.86 -1.60 3.77
C ALA A 198 0.53 -1.77 5.26
N MET A 199 -0.63 -1.27 5.71
CA MET A 199 -1.06 -1.42 7.12
C MET A 199 -1.39 -2.86 7.47
N LEU A 200 -2.02 -3.61 6.57
CA LEU A 200 -2.27 -5.04 6.74
C LEU A 200 -0.96 -5.82 6.87
N THR A 201 0.03 -5.50 6.05
CA THR A 201 1.37 -6.10 6.10
C THR A 201 2.09 -5.73 7.41
N VAL A 202 1.98 -4.49 7.89
CA VAL A 202 2.49 -4.09 9.22
C VAL A 202 1.87 -4.94 10.32
N LEU A 203 0.56 -5.19 10.26
CA LEU A 203 -0.14 -6.05 11.21
C LEU A 203 0.37 -7.49 11.15
N VAL A 204 0.57 -8.07 9.97
CA VAL A 204 1.15 -9.41 9.79
C VAL A 204 2.53 -9.50 10.45
N HIS A 205 3.39 -8.50 10.23
CA HIS A 205 4.72 -8.44 10.86
C HIS A 205 4.68 -8.22 12.38
N ALA A 206 3.63 -7.58 12.91
CA ALA A 206 3.41 -7.46 14.34
C ALA A 206 2.94 -8.79 14.97
N LEU A 207 2.10 -9.55 14.25
CA LEU A 207 1.56 -10.83 14.69
C LEU A 207 2.58 -11.98 14.62
N ILE A 208 3.35 -12.09 13.55
CA ILE A 208 4.23 -13.22 13.29
C ILE A 208 5.64 -12.87 13.78
N ARG A 209 6.17 -13.65 14.74
CA ARG A 209 7.51 -13.41 15.32
C ARG A 209 8.67 -13.79 14.39
N ARG A 210 8.50 -14.89 13.63
CA ARG A 210 9.53 -15.41 12.72
C ARG A 210 9.59 -14.56 11.46
N SER A 211 10.72 -13.93 11.19
CA SER A 211 10.91 -13.01 10.06
C SER A 211 10.57 -13.67 8.73
N GLY A 212 11.15 -14.81 8.40
CA GLY A 212 10.87 -15.50 7.13
C GLY A 212 9.41 -15.87 6.94
N LEU A 213 8.73 -16.34 8.01
CA LEU A 213 7.31 -16.66 7.95
C LEU A 213 6.45 -15.41 7.75
N ALA A 214 6.80 -14.29 8.41
CA ALA A 214 6.09 -13.03 8.23
C ALA A 214 6.18 -12.52 6.78
N TYR A 215 7.38 -12.57 6.18
CA TYR A 215 7.56 -12.24 4.76
C TYR A 215 6.75 -13.16 3.84
N ALA A 216 6.86 -14.48 4.02
CA ALA A 216 6.12 -15.45 3.22
C ALA A 216 4.61 -15.22 3.31
N THR A 217 4.10 -15.03 4.54
CA THR A 217 2.67 -14.74 4.77
C THR A 217 2.25 -13.42 4.11
N SER A 218 3.07 -12.37 4.21
CA SER A 218 2.75 -11.08 3.58
C SER A 218 2.69 -11.17 2.07
N MET A 219 3.64 -11.88 1.45
CA MET A 219 3.65 -12.10 -0.01
C MET A 219 2.48 -12.96 -0.47
N LEU A 220 2.20 -14.04 0.24
CA LEU A 220 1.08 -14.93 -0.06
C LEU A 220 -0.26 -14.19 0.10
N LEU A 221 -0.41 -13.40 1.17
CA LEU A 221 -1.61 -12.59 1.40
C LEU A 221 -1.80 -11.55 0.30
N THR A 222 -0.74 -10.85 -0.12
CA THR A 222 -0.79 -9.89 -1.24
C THR A 222 -1.25 -10.58 -2.52
N PHE A 223 -0.66 -11.73 -2.84
CA PHE A 223 -1.04 -12.51 -4.02
C PHE A 223 -2.51 -12.95 -3.94
N PHE A 224 -2.94 -13.45 -2.79
CA PHE A 224 -4.31 -13.94 -2.59
C PHE A 224 -5.35 -12.80 -2.69
N LEU A 225 -5.06 -11.62 -2.15
CA LEU A 225 -5.95 -10.47 -2.25
C LEU A 225 -6.15 -10.00 -3.69
N VAL A 226 -5.07 -9.93 -4.47
CA VAL A 226 -5.17 -9.59 -5.90
C VAL A 226 -5.88 -10.69 -6.69
N LEU A 227 -5.56 -11.95 -6.43
CA LEU A 227 -6.21 -13.09 -7.09
C LEU A 227 -7.70 -13.18 -6.75
N ASN A 228 -8.10 -12.83 -5.53
CA ASN A 228 -9.50 -12.81 -5.12
C ASN A 228 -10.36 -11.89 -6.02
N HIS A 229 -9.82 -10.75 -6.43
CA HIS A 229 -10.47 -9.84 -7.36
C HIS A 229 -10.66 -10.49 -8.75
N GLU A 230 -9.59 -11.05 -9.31
CA GLU A 230 -9.63 -11.73 -10.62
C GLU A 230 -10.59 -12.93 -10.64
N LEU A 231 -10.68 -13.66 -9.53
CA LEU A 231 -11.60 -14.78 -9.38
C LEU A 231 -13.05 -14.35 -9.08
N GLY A 232 -13.27 -13.08 -8.70
CA GLY A 232 -14.60 -12.58 -8.34
C GLY A 232 -15.19 -13.23 -7.08
N LEU A 233 -14.35 -13.70 -6.14
CA LEU A 233 -14.82 -14.34 -4.91
C LEU A 233 -15.51 -13.35 -3.97
N VAL A 234 -15.04 -12.10 -3.97
CA VAL A 234 -15.65 -11.00 -3.24
C VAL A 234 -15.83 -9.85 -4.23
N SER A 235 -17.06 -9.49 -4.50
CA SER A 235 -17.40 -8.47 -5.50
C SER A 235 -17.81 -7.12 -4.89
N TYR A 236 -18.07 -7.10 -3.58
CA TYR A 236 -18.51 -5.87 -2.92
C TYR A 236 -17.32 -4.94 -2.65
N PRO A 237 -17.28 -3.71 -3.22
CA PRO A 237 -16.10 -2.83 -3.21
C PRO A 237 -15.55 -2.50 -1.82
N ALA A 238 -16.41 -2.49 -0.77
CA ALA A 238 -15.95 -2.27 0.60
C ALA A 238 -15.09 -3.43 1.12
N TYR A 239 -15.33 -4.65 0.67
CA TYR A 239 -14.62 -5.85 1.11
C TYR A 239 -13.48 -6.24 0.19
N GLU A 240 -13.35 -5.61 -0.96
CA GLU A 240 -12.18 -5.74 -1.84
C GLU A 240 -10.99 -5.00 -1.25
N MET A 241 -10.30 -5.67 -0.31
CA MET A 241 -9.10 -5.12 0.30
C MET A 241 -7.97 -5.01 -0.72
N ALA A 242 -7.18 -3.94 -0.60
CA ALA A 242 -5.98 -3.73 -1.40
C ALA A 242 -6.19 -3.73 -2.93
N ILE A 243 -7.38 -3.40 -3.42
CA ILE A 243 -7.71 -3.29 -4.85
C ILE A 243 -8.11 -1.86 -5.19
N PRO A 244 -7.60 -1.28 -6.30
CA PRO A 244 -8.07 0.00 -6.80
C PRO A 244 -9.53 -0.05 -7.24
N ALA A 245 -10.25 1.06 -7.09
CA ALA A 245 -11.62 1.14 -7.57
C ALA A 245 -11.68 1.02 -9.11
N HIS A 246 -12.60 0.21 -9.60
CA HIS A 246 -12.91 0.21 -11.03
C HIS A 246 -13.75 1.43 -11.37
N VAL A 247 -13.25 2.24 -12.28
CA VAL A 247 -13.93 3.44 -12.76
C VAL A 247 -13.91 3.44 -14.27
N SER A 248 -15.06 3.31 -14.88
CA SER A 248 -15.22 3.52 -16.33
C SER A 248 -15.37 5.02 -16.60
N LEU A 249 -14.32 5.63 -17.13
CA LEU A 249 -14.33 7.05 -17.47
C LEU A 249 -15.04 7.26 -18.80
N SER A 250 -16.11 8.04 -18.75
CA SER A 250 -16.78 8.49 -19.97
C SER A 250 -16.15 9.79 -20.46
N GLN A 251 -15.79 9.84 -21.73
CA GLN A 251 -15.28 11.08 -22.33
C GLN A 251 -16.35 12.19 -22.42
N LEU A 252 -17.63 11.82 -22.39
CA LEU A 252 -18.75 12.76 -22.47
C LEU A 252 -19.09 13.39 -21.11
N VAL A 253 -19.07 12.59 -20.04
CA VAL A 253 -19.52 13.02 -18.71
C VAL A 253 -18.36 13.36 -17.79
N GLY A 254 -17.15 12.88 -18.14
CA GLY A 254 -15.95 13.03 -17.32
C GLY A 254 -15.97 12.14 -16.08
N TRP A 255 -15.24 12.54 -15.07
CA TRP A 255 -15.07 11.79 -13.82
C TRP A 255 -15.79 12.43 -12.61
N ALA A 256 -16.32 13.65 -12.77
CA ALA A 256 -16.97 14.37 -11.69
C ALA A 256 -18.11 13.60 -11.00
N PRO A 257 -18.97 12.83 -11.70
CA PRO A 257 -20.01 12.01 -11.06
C PRO A 257 -19.45 10.91 -10.14
N TRP A 258 -18.23 10.44 -10.38
CA TRP A 258 -17.59 9.39 -9.59
C TRP A 258 -16.95 9.90 -8.31
N LEU A 259 -16.71 11.22 -8.18
CA LEU A 259 -16.03 11.82 -7.05
C LEU A 259 -16.61 11.45 -5.68
N PRO A 260 -17.94 11.57 -5.45
CA PRO A 260 -18.52 11.24 -4.15
C PRO A 260 -18.31 9.78 -3.79
N TYR A 261 -18.50 8.87 -4.74
CA TYR A 261 -18.25 7.43 -4.56
C TYR A 261 -16.79 7.15 -4.25
N LEU A 262 -15.85 7.68 -5.04
CA LEU A 262 -14.42 7.49 -4.87
C LEU A 262 -13.92 8.07 -3.53
N ALA A 263 -14.42 9.23 -3.14
CA ALA A 263 -14.07 9.85 -1.86
C ALA A 263 -14.57 9.01 -0.67
N THR A 264 -15.78 8.46 -0.75
CA THR A 264 -16.33 7.58 0.29
C THR A 264 -15.57 6.26 0.37
N LEU A 265 -15.23 5.66 -0.76
CA LEU A 265 -14.44 4.42 -0.81
C LEU A 265 -13.02 4.65 -0.30
N ALA A 266 -12.36 5.74 -0.69
CA ALA A 266 -11.05 6.12 -0.14
C ALA A 266 -11.12 6.35 1.38
N GLY A 267 -12.18 7.03 1.84
CA GLY A 267 -12.45 7.22 3.28
C GLY A 267 -12.61 5.89 4.03
N TRP A 268 -13.34 4.93 3.45
CA TRP A 268 -13.48 3.57 3.99
C TRP A 268 -12.12 2.89 4.13
N LYS A 269 -11.30 2.87 3.07
CA LYS A 269 -9.97 2.25 3.08
C LYS A 269 -9.03 2.92 4.08
N LEU A 270 -9.02 4.25 4.15
CA LEU A 270 -8.20 5.00 5.12
C LEU A 270 -8.66 4.76 6.56
N ALA A 271 -9.96 4.66 6.82
CA ALA A 271 -10.48 4.29 8.12
C ALA A 271 -10.06 2.85 8.51
N GLY A 272 -10.08 1.92 7.56
CA GLY A 272 -9.51 0.58 7.70
C GLY A 272 -8.03 0.59 8.07
N CYS A 273 -7.23 1.46 7.43
CA CYS A 273 -5.82 1.66 7.78
C CYS A 273 -5.64 2.06 9.25
N LEU A 274 -6.48 2.95 9.79
CA LEU A 274 -6.41 3.36 11.20
C LEU A 274 -6.72 2.20 12.14
N VAL A 275 -7.72 1.38 11.81
CA VAL A 275 -8.07 0.18 12.59
C VAL A 275 -6.91 -0.83 12.55
N LEU A 276 -6.36 -1.14 11.37
CA LEU A 276 -5.24 -2.07 11.23
C LEU A 276 -4.01 -1.60 12.00
N LEU A 277 -3.70 -0.29 11.93
CA LEU A 277 -2.60 0.31 12.69
C LEU A 277 -2.84 0.24 14.20
N ALA A 278 -4.06 0.54 14.66
CA ALA A 278 -4.42 0.45 16.07
C ALA A 278 -4.26 -0.98 16.59
N VAL A 279 -4.76 -1.97 15.85
CA VAL A 279 -4.62 -3.39 16.20
C VAL A 279 -3.14 -3.80 16.21
N ALA A 280 -2.36 -3.40 15.21
CA ALA A 280 -0.92 -3.66 15.19
C ALA A 280 -0.21 -3.07 16.42
N ALA A 281 -0.57 -1.85 16.82
CA ALA A 281 -0.02 -1.20 18.00
C ALA A 281 -0.41 -1.90 19.32
N LEU A 282 -1.61 -2.48 19.39
CA LEU A 282 -2.10 -3.23 20.56
C LEU A 282 -1.43 -4.60 20.69
N VAL A 283 -1.18 -5.26 19.56
CA VAL A 283 -0.58 -6.60 19.50
C VAL A 283 0.94 -6.57 19.63
N LEU A 284 1.58 -5.42 19.40
CA LEU A 284 3.03 -5.31 19.41
C LEU A 284 3.60 -5.76 20.76
N PRO A 285 4.61 -6.67 20.79
CA PRO A 285 5.21 -7.16 22.03
C PRO A 285 5.85 -6.03 22.83
N ARG A 286 5.63 -6.00 24.14
CA ARG A 286 6.14 -4.98 25.04
C ARG A 286 7.03 -5.60 26.12
N GLY A 287 8.04 -4.84 26.52
CA GLY A 287 8.96 -5.20 27.59
C GLY A 287 9.94 -6.33 27.25
N PRO A 288 10.90 -6.63 28.16
CA PRO A 288 11.95 -7.61 27.96
C PRO A 288 11.41 -9.04 27.82
N GLU A 289 10.30 -9.36 28.48
CA GLU A 289 9.64 -10.67 28.39
C GLU A 289 8.78 -10.84 27.12
N ARG A 290 8.69 -9.82 26.26
CA ARG A 290 7.89 -9.83 25.02
C ARG A 290 6.45 -10.32 25.24
N ARG A 291 5.83 -9.99 26.37
CA ARG A 291 4.44 -10.32 26.64
C ARG A 291 3.51 -9.56 25.71
N ARG A 292 2.65 -10.30 25.02
CA ARG A 292 1.55 -9.74 24.23
C ARG A 292 0.36 -9.50 25.15
N PHE A 293 -0.42 -8.47 24.86
CA PHE A 293 -1.64 -8.12 25.60
C PHE A 293 -1.46 -7.77 27.08
N ALA A 294 -0.21 -7.74 27.61
CA ALA A 294 0.05 -7.46 29.02
C ALA A 294 -0.57 -6.12 29.50
N ASP A 295 -0.65 -5.15 28.60
CA ASP A 295 -1.18 -3.81 28.89
C ASP A 295 -2.32 -3.41 27.92
N LEU A 296 -3.16 -4.38 27.51
CA LEU A 296 -4.24 -4.13 26.56
C LEU A 296 -5.17 -3.00 27.04
N ARG A 297 -5.54 -3.00 28.31
CA ARG A 297 -6.41 -1.95 28.92
C ARG A 297 -5.75 -0.57 28.82
N ARG A 298 -4.47 -0.46 29.16
CA ARG A 298 -3.73 0.81 29.04
C ARG A 298 -3.56 1.24 27.57
N GLY A 299 -3.38 0.27 26.67
CA GLY A 299 -3.32 0.51 25.24
C GLY A 299 -4.63 1.06 24.70
N LEU A 300 -5.77 0.51 25.13
CA LEU A 300 -7.10 0.97 24.73
C LEU A 300 -7.44 2.37 25.26
N LEU A 301 -6.91 2.74 26.44
CA LEU A 301 -7.06 4.09 27.00
C LEU A 301 -6.05 5.11 26.45
N GLY A 302 -5.11 4.66 25.62
CA GLY A 302 -4.07 5.48 25.00
C GLY A 302 -4.31 5.79 23.53
N LEU A 303 -3.24 6.22 22.85
CA LEU A 303 -3.27 6.55 21.42
C LEU A 303 -3.81 5.40 20.52
N PRO A 304 -3.43 4.11 20.72
CA PRO A 304 -4.01 3.03 19.92
C PRO A 304 -5.53 2.92 20.04
N GLY A 305 -6.08 3.15 21.24
CA GLY A 305 -7.53 3.15 21.44
C GLY A 305 -8.23 4.33 20.75
N LEU A 306 -7.61 5.51 20.76
CA LEU A 306 -8.10 6.67 20.01
C LEU A 306 -8.11 6.38 18.49
N LEU A 307 -7.03 5.82 17.96
CA LEU A 307 -6.96 5.44 16.54
C LEU A 307 -8.02 4.39 16.19
N LEU A 308 -8.25 3.42 17.07
CA LEU A 308 -9.30 2.42 16.90
C LEU A 308 -10.70 3.04 16.87
N ALA A 309 -10.98 3.96 17.79
CA ALA A 309 -12.26 4.66 17.84
C ALA A 309 -12.49 5.54 16.61
N LEU A 310 -11.49 6.32 16.20
CA LEU A 310 -11.56 7.15 14.99
C LEU A 310 -11.72 6.29 13.73
N GLY A 311 -10.98 5.18 13.63
CA GLY A 311 -11.10 4.25 12.52
C GLY A 311 -12.48 3.59 12.48
N ALA A 312 -13.02 3.14 13.63
CA ALA A 312 -14.34 2.55 13.70
C ALA A 312 -15.45 3.55 13.32
N LEU A 313 -15.38 4.78 13.83
CA LEU A 313 -16.31 5.85 13.44
C LEU A 313 -16.20 6.18 11.94
N GLY A 314 -14.97 6.22 11.42
CA GLY A 314 -14.72 6.40 9.99
C GLY A 314 -15.34 5.28 9.15
N LEU A 315 -15.16 4.01 9.55
CA LEU A 315 -15.78 2.86 8.89
C LEU A 315 -17.31 2.93 8.95
N LEU A 316 -17.90 3.25 10.08
CA LEU A 316 -19.35 3.39 10.20
C LEU A 316 -19.89 4.51 9.31
N GLY A 317 -19.23 5.67 9.30
CA GLY A 317 -19.64 6.83 8.49
C GLY A 317 -19.47 6.58 6.99
N SER A 318 -18.27 6.22 6.56
CA SER A 318 -17.99 5.97 5.14
C SER A 318 -18.70 4.71 4.63
N GLY A 319 -18.85 3.67 5.47
CA GLY A 319 -19.58 2.45 5.11
C GLY A 319 -21.05 2.70 4.87
N ASN A 320 -21.72 3.51 5.71
CA ASN A 320 -23.11 3.90 5.49
C ASN A 320 -23.28 4.72 4.20
N LEU A 321 -22.39 5.68 3.94
CA LEU A 321 -22.41 6.46 2.70
C LEU A 321 -22.17 5.57 1.48
N LEU A 322 -21.19 4.66 1.56
CA LEU A 322 -20.88 3.72 0.50
C LEU A 322 -22.06 2.77 0.21
N HIS A 323 -22.71 2.27 1.27
CA HIS A 323 -23.89 1.44 1.12
C HIS A 323 -25.03 2.18 0.39
N ARG A 324 -25.27 3.43 0.76
CA ARG A 324 -26.26 4.27 0.06
C ARG A 324 -25.92 4.45 -1.42
N HIS A 325 -24.67 4.74 -1.75
CA HIS A 325 -24.23 4.89 -3.14
C HIS A 325 -24.38 3.59 -3.94
N LEU A 326 -24.04 2.45 -3.35
CA LEU A 326 -24.00 1.17 -4.07
C LEU A 326 -25.38 0.51 -4.13
N VAL A 327 -26.13 0.49 -3.04
CA VAL A 327 -27.38 -0.28 -2.93
C VAL A 327 -28.60 0.59 -3.18
N GLU A 328 -28.72 1.75 -2.51
CA GLU A 328 -29.93 2.58 -2.64
C GLU A 328 -30.00 3.27 -4.01
N GLN A 329 -28.86 3.64 -4.60
CA GLN A 329 -28.79 4.23 -5.94
C GLN A 329 -28.72 3.18 -7.06
N GLY A 330 -28.70 1.88 -6.72
CA GLY A 330 -28.76 0.79 -7.67
C GLY A 330 -27.54 0.65 -8.58
N SER A 331 -26.38 1.18 -8.17
CA SER A 331 -25.14 1.14 -8.96
C SER A 331 -24.30 -0.16 -8.75
N TYR A 332 -24.72 -1.03 -7.83
CA TYR A 332 -23.99 -2.26 -7.54
C TYR A 332 -24.64 -3.45 -8.24
N GLN A 333 -23.83 -4.16 -9.00
CA GLN A 333 -24.12 -5.50 -9.52
C GLN A 333 -23.01 -6.45 -9.04
N SER A 334 -23.38 -7.65 -8.61
CA SER A 334 -22.40 -8.68 -8.31
C SER A 334 -21.78 -9.22 -9.62
N VAL A 335 -20.55 -9.71 -9.57
CA VAL A 335 -19.88 -10.33 -10.74
C VAL A 335 -20.72 -11.49 -11.30
N ALA A 336 -21.46 -12.20 -10.46
CA ALA A 336 -22.35 -13.27 -10.90
C ALA A 336 -23.56 -12.74 -11.69
N GLU A 337 -24.16 -11.64 -11.24
CA GLU A 337 -25.26 -10.96 -11.92
C GLU A 337 -24.80 -10.34 -13.24
N GLU A 338 -23.65 -9.65 -13.25
CA GLU A 338 -23.06 -9.08 -14.47
C GLU A 338 -22.74 -10.16 -15.51
N ARG A 339 -22.18 -11.30 -15.08
CA ARG A 339 -21.95 -12.45 -15.99
C ARG A 339 -23.24 -13.06 -16.49
N ALA A 340 -24.26 -13.17 -15.64
CA ALA A 340 -25.56 -13.70 -16.05
C ALA A 340 -26.25 -12.76 -17.05
N GLU A 341 -26.19 -11.46 -16.81
CA GLU A 341 -26.74 -10.44 -17.72
C GLU A 341 -25.97 -10.41 -19.06
N SER A 342 -24.65 -10.51 -19.02
CA SER A 342 -23.82 -10.61 -20.22
C SER A 342 -24.13 -11.88 -21.02
N ALA A 343 -24.29 -13.03 -20.36
CA ALA A 343 -24.66 -14.28 -21.01
C ALA A 343 -26.08 -14.23 -21.62
N ASP A 344 -27.03 -13.62 -20.91
CA ASP A 344 -28.39 -13.43 -21.41
C ASP A 344 -28.41 -12.46 -22.62
N TRP A 345 -27.61 -11.38 -22.54
CA TRP A 345 -27.41 -10.46 -23.65
C TRP A 345 -26.82 -11.17 -24.87
N GLU A 346 -25.75 -11.95 -24.67
CA GLU A 346 -25.14 -12.74 -25.76
C GLU A 346 -26.13 -13.72 -26.36
N GLN A 347 -26.90 -14.46 -25.57
CA GLN A 347 -27.93 -15.41 -26.09
C GLN A 347 -29.00 -14.68 -26.91
N ARG A 348 -29.44 -13.50 -26.50
CA ARG A 348 -30.48 -12.76 -27.22
C ARG A 348 -29.97 -12.18 -28.53
N TRP A 349 -28.73 -11.68 -28.55
CA TRP A 349 -28.23 -10.91 -29.68
C TRP A 349 -27.34 -11.72 -30.62
N LEU A 350 -26.63 -12.77 -30.16
CA LEU A 350 -25.85 -13.64 -31.01
C LEU A 350 -26.73 -14.48 -31.94
N ALA A 351 -27.90 -14.88 -31.52
CA ALA A 351 -28.84 -15.57 -32.38
C ALA A 351 -29.29 -14.72 -33.59
N GLY A 352 -29.26 -13.38 -33.44
CA GLY A 352 -29.57 -12.44 -34.50
C GLY A 352 -28.34 -11.87 -35.25
N ALA A 353 -27.14 -12.03 -34.71
CA ALA A 353 -25.94 -11.42 -35.26
C ALA A 353 -25.56 -11.92 -36.67
N SER A 354 -25.91 -13.14 -37.02
CA SER A 354 -25.73 -13.68 -38.37
C SER A 354 -26.67 -13.01 -39.42
N ALA A 355 -27.73 -12.34 -38.95
CA ALA A 355 -28.69 -11.64 -39.83
C ALA A 355 -28.26 -10.20 -40.15
N TRP A 356 -27.30 -9.65 -39.40
CA TRP A 356 -26.86 -8.25 -39.55
C TRP A 356 -25.45 -8.19 -40.16
N GLN A 357 -25.34 -8.47 -41.44
CA GLN A 357 -24.15 -8.09 -42.21
C GLN A 357 -24.34 -6.66 -42.68
N VAL A 358 -23.61 -5.73 -42.07
CA VAL A 358 -23.55 -4.35 -42.60
C VAL A 358 -22.77 -4.38 -43.90
N ALA A 359 -23.47 -4.49 -45.00
CA ALA A 359 -22.86 -4.52 -46.35
C ALA A 359 -22.33 -3.15 -46.81
N GLY A 360 -22.50 -2.13 -46.01
CA GLY A 360 -22.04 -0.76 -46.25
C GLY A 360 -23.05 0.24 -45.71
N GLY A 361 -22.63 1.16 -44.90
CA GLY A 361 -23.44 2.24 -44.37
C GLY A 361 -22.72 3.58 -44.49
N ARG A 362 -23.40 4.59 -44.99
CA ARG A 362 -22.92 5.97 -44.94
C ARG A 362 -23.59 6.64 -43.76
N LEU A 363 -22.84 6.82 -42.67
CA LEU A 363 -23.29 7.54 -41.47
C LEU A 363 -23.17 9.05 -41.73
N GLN A 364 -24.30 9.77 -41.85
CA GLN A 364 -24.30 11.23 -41.87
C GLN A 364 -24.70 11.70 -40.46
N LEU A 365 -23.72 12.16 -39.69
CA LEU A 365 -23.93 12.83 -38.40
C LEU A 365 -24.20 14.33 -38.69
N ARG A 366 -25.41 14.77 -38.46
CA ARG A 366 -25.77 16.21 -38.42
C ARG A 366 -25.68 16.65 -36.96
N VAL A 367 -24.64 17.39 -36.62
CA VAL A 367 -24.49 18.01 -35.30
C VAL A 367 -25.13 19.42 -35.40
N ASP A 368 -26.34 19.60 -34.91
CA ASP A 368 -26.89 20.90 -34.70
C ASP A 368 -26.24 21.51 -33.46
N SER A 369 -25.40 22.53 -33.64
CA SER A 369 -24.87 23.37 -32.59
C SER A 369 -25.95 24.33 -32.10
N THR A 370 -26.58 24.03 -30.99
CA THR A 370 -27.31 25.01 -30.17
C THR A 370 -26.41 25.63 -29.12
#